data_8d5a979c665e402a40bd37960ff6e749
#
_entry.id   8d5a979c665e402a40bd37960ff6e749
#
_cell.length_a   1.000
_cell.length_b   1.000
_cell.length_c   1.000
_cell.angle_alpha   90.00
_cell.angle_beta   90.00
_cell.angle_gamma   90.00
#
_symmetry.space_group_name_H-M   'P 1'
#
loop_
_entity.id
_entity.type
_entity.pdbx_description
1 polymer ?
#
loop_
_entity_poly.entity_id
_entity_poly.type
_entity_poly.pdbx_seq_one_letter_code
_entity_poly.pdbx_strand_id
1 'polypeptide(L)'
;MKIATQNQAFFPTSIMEKFEYIKAMGFDGYEIDGRLLVENLDEVKAAIKATGLPVTTACGGYDGWIGDFIEERRLNGLQQIERILEALAEVGGKGIIVPAAWGMFTFRLPP
;
A
#
# COMPACT_ATOMS: atom_id res chain seq x y z
N MET A 1 -14.15 3.70 -18.20
CA MET A 1 -12.81 3.77 -17.57
C MET A 1 -12.95 3.53 -16.07
N LYS A 2 -12.04 2.74 -15.50
CA LYS A 2 -12.02 2.48 -14.06
C LYS A 2 -10.94 3.35 -13.41
N ILE A 3 -11.26 3.95 -12.27
CA ILE A 3 -10.38 4.86 -11.56
C ILE A 3 -10.23 4.40 -10.11
N ALA A 4 -8.99 4.25 -9.65
CA ALA A 4 -8.66 3.96 -8.26
C ALA A 4 -8.05 5.19 -7.60
N THR A 5 -8.10 5.24 -6.28
CA THR A 5 -7.48 6.31 -5.50
C THR A 5 -6.54 5.75 -4.46
N GLN A 6 -5.55 6.56 -4.08
CA GLN A 6 -4.76 6.35 -2.88
C GLN A 6 -5.47 7.01 -1.69
N ASN A 7 -4.92 6.81 -0.48
CA ASN A 7 -5.42 7.48 0.70
C ASN A 7 -5.23 8.99 0.61
N GLN A 8 -6.22 9.73 1.08
CA GLN A 8 -6.14 11.18 1.20
C GLN A 8 -6.30 11.55 2.68
N ALA A 9 -5.68 12.66 3.07
CA ALA A 9 -5.67 13.08 4.48
C ALA A 9 -7.07 13.32 5.06
N PHE A 10 -8.03 13.68 4.23
CA PHE A 10 -9.41 13.95 4.65
C PHE A 10 -10.30 12.70 4.67
N PHE A 11 -9.81 11.56 4.21
CA PHE A 11 -10.58 10.30 4.28
C PHE A 11 -10.69 9.84 5.73
N PRO A 12 -11.76 9.09 6.08
CA PRO A 12 -11.85 8.48 7.39
C PRO A 12 -10.63 7.61 7.73
N THR A 13 -10.26 7.57 9.01
CA THR A 13 -9.12 6.77 9.47
C THR A 13 -9.48 5.29 9.70
N SER A 14 -10.73 5.02 10.07
CA SER A 14 -11.23 3.65 10.21
C SER A 14 -11.24 2.97 8.84
N ILE A 15 -10.73 1.74 8.77
CA ILE A 15 -10.63 1.00 7.51
C ILE A 15 -12.00 0.81 6.87
N MET A 16 -12.99 0.35 7.62
CA MET A 16 -14.33 0.14 7.09
C MET A 16 -14.94 1.44 6.58
N GLU A 17 -14.87 2.51 7.36
CA GLU A 17 -15.40 3.81 6.98
C GLU A 17 -14.67 4.39 5.76
N LYS A 18 -13.36 4.19 5.70
CA LYS A 18 -12.55 4.61 4.54
C LYS A 18 -13.03 3.92 3.26
N PHE A 19 -13.23 2.61 3.31
CA PHE A 19 -13.70 1.86 2.15
C PHE A 19 -15.11 2.30 1.74
N GLU A 20 -16.00 2.49 2.70
CA GLU A 20 -17.35 3.00 2.46
C GLU A 20 -17.30 4.38 1.78
N TYR A 21 -16.46 5.27 2.29
CA TYR A 21 -16.29 6.63 1.78
C TYR A 21 -15.78 6.62 0.33
N ILE A 22 -14.73 5.85 0.06
CA ILE A 22 -14.15 5.75 -1.28
C ILE A 22 -15.15 5.19 -2.27
N LYS A 23 -15.90 4.16 -1.86
CA LYS A 23 -16.94 3.57 -2.68
C LYS A 23 -18.04 4.57 -2.98
N ALA A 24 -18.49 5.32 -1.98
CA ALA A 24 -19.54 6.33 -2.12
C ALA A 24 -19.13 7.48 -3.04
N MET A 25 -17.84 7.81 -3.09
CA MET A 25 -17.32 8.84 -4.00
C MET A 25 -17.28 8.39 -5.47
N GLY A 26 -17.51 7.12 -5.74
CA GLY A 26 -17.56 6.61 -7.11
C GLY A 26 -16.25 6.05 -7.65
N PHE A 27 -15.25 5.86 -6.81
CA PHE A 27 -14.02 5.20 -7.23
C PHE A 27 -14.25 3.70 -7.42
N ASP A 28 -13.53 3.13 -8.37
CA ASP A 28 -13.63 1.72 -8.72
C ASP A 28 -12.66 0.83 -7.94
N GLY A 29 -11.69 1.42 -7.27
CA GLY A 29 -10.69 0.68 -6.51
C GLY A 29 -9.90 1.55 -5.57
N TYR A 30 -9.12 0.88 -4.70
CA TYR A 30 -8.26 1.54 -3.73
C TYR A 30 -6.84 1.01 -3.84
N GLU A 31 -5.88 1.92 -4.00
CA GLU A 31 -4.46 1.62 -3.90
C GLU A 31 -4.03 1.83 -2.45
N ILE A 32 -3.80 0.75 -1.73
CA ILE A 32 -3.60 0.75 -0.29
C ILE A 32 -2.12 0.94 0.07
N ASP A 33 -1.86 1.56 1.22
CA ASP A 33 -0.53 1.53 1.82
C ASP A 33 -0.17 0.11 2.24
N GLY A 34 1.03 -0.36 1.88
CA GLY A 34 1.43 -1.73 2.15
C GLY A 34 1.45 -2.10 3.64
N ARG A 35 1.89 -1.18 4.49
CA ARG A 35 1.93 -1.42 5.95
C ARG A 35 0.52 -1.53 6.52
N LEU A 36 -0.37 -0.65 6.10
CA LEU A 36 -1.76 -0.71 6.52
C LEU A 36 -2.38 -2.07 6.16
N LEU A 37 -2.11 -2.54 4.95
CA LEU A 37 -2.61 -3.83 4.47
C LEU A 37 -2.08 -4.99 5.33
N VAL A 38 -0.78 -5.04 5.56
CA VAL A 38 -0.15 -6.14 6.32
C VAL A 38 -0.64 -6.16 7.78
N GLU A 39 -0.67 -4.99 8.42
CA GLU A 39 -1.03 -4.89 9.83
C GLU A 39 -2.52 -5.09 10.09
N ASN A 40 -3.37 -4.89 9.08
CA ASN A 40 -4.82 -4.93 9.23
C ASN A 40 -5.49 -5.82 8.18
N LEU A 41 -4.83 -6.90 7.79
CA LEU A 41 -5.28 -7.75 6.68
C LEU A 41 -6.72 -8.23 6.84
N ASP A 42 -7.10 -8.70 8.04
CA ASP A 42 -8.45 -9.19 8.28
C ASP A 42 -9.51 -8.09 8.16
N GLU A 43 -9.20 -6.91 8.66
CA GLU A 43 -10.12 -5.76 8.54
C GLU A 43 -10.26 -5.32 7.09
N VAL A 44 -9.17 -5.35 6.32
CA VAL A 44 -9.20 -5.03 4.89
C VAL A 44 -10.05 -6.04 4.14
N LYS A 45 -9.88 -7.32 4.41
CA LYS A 45 -10.72 -8.39 3.81
C LYS A 45 -12.20 -8.17 4.11
N ALA A 46 -12.52 -7.84 5.36
CA ALA A 46 -13.89 -7.57 5.76
C ALA A 46 -14.46 -6.35 5.05
N ALA A 47 -13.67 -5.29 4.92
CA ALA A 47 -14.08 -4.08 4.23
C ALA A 47 -14.34 -4.29 2.74
N ILE A 48 -13.48 -5.05 2.07
CA ILE A 48 -13.68 -5.42 0.67
C ILE A 48 -14.98 -6.19 0.50
N LYS A 49 -15.22 -7.17 1.37
CA LYS A 49 -16.44 -7.99 1.31
C LYS A 49 -17.70 -7.15 1.54
N ALA A 50 -17.65 -6.23 2.51
CA ALA A 50 -18.81 -5.42 2.88
C ALA A 50 -19.14 -4.35 1.83
N THR A 51 -18.12 -3.75 1.20
CA THR A 51 -18.32 -2.63 0.29
C THR A 51 -18.27 -2.99 -1.19
N GLY A 52 -17.62 -4.11 -1.51
CA GLY A 52 -17.34 -4.47 -2.90
C GLY A 52 -16.25 -3.63 -3.55
N LEU A 53 -15.57 -2.76 -2.79
CA LEU A 53 -14.46 -1.96 -3.30
C LEU A 53 -13.19 -2.82 -3.32
N PRO A 54 -12.60 -3.09 -4.50
CA PRO A 54 -11.38 -3.88 -4.56
C PRO A 54 -10.14 -3.08 -4.15
N VAL A 55 -9.19 -3.76 -3.55
CA VAL A 55 -7.80 -3.28 -3.45
C VAL A 55 -7.12 -3.67 -4.75
N THR A 56 -6.68 -2.69 -5.51
CA THR A 56 -6.09 -2.91 -6.84
C THR A 56 -4.60 -3.15 -6.76
N THR A 57 -3.89 -2.28 -6.05
CA THR A 57 -2.45 -2.29 -5.90
C THR A 57 -2.08 -1.81 -4.51
N ALA A 58 -0.83 -1.97 -4.12
CA ALA A 58 -0.27 -1.35 -2.94
C ALA A 58 0.83 -0.38 -3.34
N CYS A 59 1.08 0.61 -2.50
CA CYS A 59 2.15 1.57 -2.72
C CYS A 59 2.93 1.78 -1.44
N GLY A 60 4.23 1.50 -1.45
CA GLY A 60 5.10 1.71 -0.31
C GLY A 60 4.72 0.90 0.93
N GLY A 61 4.95 1.48 2.10
CA GLY A 61 4.62 0.85 3.38
C GLY A 61 5.72 -0.06 3.92
N TYR A 62 6.95 0.14 3.51
CA TYR A 62 8.11 -0.59 3.99
C TYR A 62 9.22 0.39 4.35
N ASP A 63 10.12 -0.03 5.22
CA ASP A 63 11.27 0.78 5.62
C ASP A 63 12.40 0.65 4.62
N GLY A 64 13.14 1.75 4.42
CA GLY A 64 14.24 1.78 3.47
C GLY A 64 13.77 1.84 2.02
N TRP A 65 14.63 1.42 1.13
CA TRP A 65 14.35 1.40 -0.33
C TRP A 65 15.33 0.43 -1.00
N ILE A 66 14.93 -0.08 -2.16
CA ILE A 66 15.70 -1.14 -2.83
C ILE A 66 17.07 -0.68 -3.34
N GLY A 67 17.29 0.60 -3.48
CA GLY A 67 18.56 1.18 -3.87
C GLY A 67 19.43 1.68 -2.72
N ASP A 68 19.10 1.33 -1.48
CA ASP A 68 19.85 1.80 -0.31
C ASP A 68 21.32 1.34 -0.38
N PHE A 69 22.21 2.20 0.08
CA PHE A 69 23.65 1.90 0.11
C PHE A 69 24.02 0.88 1.20
N ILE A 70 23.17 0.72 2.21
CA ILE A 70 23.40 -0.21 3.30
C ILE A 70 22.65 -1.50 3.03
N GLU A 71 23.38 -2.60 2.86
CA GLU A 71 22.83 -3.90 2.50
C GLU A 71 21.75 -4.38 3.46
N GLU A 72 21.97 -4.23 4.76
CA GLU A 72 21.00 -4.63 5.78
C GLU A 72 19.65 -3.95 5.57
N ARG A 73 19.65 -2.67 5.22
CA ARG A 73 18.43 -1.93 4.94
C ARG A 73 17.73 -2.42 3.67
N ARG A 74 18.53 -2.72 2.63
CA ARG A 74 17.97 -3.29 1.38
C ARG A 74 17.28 -4.60 1.65
N LEU A 75 17.94 -5.50 2.38
CA LEU A 75 17.40 -6.82 2.69
C LEU A 75 16.16 -6.72 3.56
N ASN A 76 16.15 -5.82 4.54
CA ASN A 76 14.97 -5.60 5.36
C ASN A 76 13.80 -5.08 4.54
N GLY A 77 14.06 -4.13 3.64
CA GLY A 77 13.04 -3.60 2.72
C GLY A 77 12.46 -4.69 1.84
N LEU A 78 13.31 -5.55 1.28
CA LEU A 78 12.86 -6.67 0.44
C LEU A 78 11.98 -7.65 1.21
N GLN A 79 12.32 -7.96 2.46
CA GLN A 79 11.50 -8.83 3.30
C GLN A 79 10.13 -8.24 3.56
N GLN A 80 10.08 -6.93 3.81
CA GLN A 80 8.80 -6.25 4.01
C GLN A 80 7.96 -6.22 2.73
N ILE A 81 8.59 -6.00 1.59
CA ILE A 81 7.92 -6.05 0.28
C ILE A 81 7.33 -7.43 0.04
N GLU A 82 8.04 -8.49 0.36
CA GLU A 82 7.51 -9.86 0.24
C GLU A 82 6.24 -10.06 1.07
N ARG A 83 6.22 -9.57 2.30
CA ARG A 83 5.03 -9.65 3.16
C ARG A 83 3.85 -8.87 2.58
N ILE A 84 4.15 -7.70 2.01
CA ILE A 84 3.11 -6.90 1.35
C ILE A 84 2.54 -7.65 0.14
N LEU A 85 3.40 -8.26 -0.66
CA LEU A 85 2.96 -9.04 -1.83
C LEU A 85 2.11 -10.23 -1.44
N GLU A 86 2.47 -10.93 -0.36
CA GLU A 86 1.68 -12.06 0.14
C GLU A 86 0.29 -11.59 0.60
N ALA A 87 0.24 -10.51 1.37
CA ALA A 87 -1.03 -9.94 1.83
C ALA A 87 -1.86 -9.42 0.65
N LEU A 88 -1.21 -8.80 -0.33
CA LEU A 88 -1.87 -8.28 -1.52
C LEU A 88 -2.49 -9.40 -2.35
N ALA A 89 -1.80 -10.52 -2.48
CA ALA A 89 -2.32 -11.70 -3.16
C ALA A 89 -3.58 -12.23 -2.48
N GLU A 90 -3.64 -12.22 -1.15
CA GLU A 90 -4.81 -12.66 -0.40
C GLU A 90 -6.05 -11.80 -0.64
N VAL A 91 -5.85 -10.52 -0.96
CA VAL A 91 -6.98 -9.61 -1.25
C VAL A 91 -7.25 -9.42 -2.74
N GLY A 92 -6.51 -10.14 -3.59
CA GLY A 92 -6.71 -10.10 -5.04
C GLY A 92 -6.09 -8.91 -5.75
N GLY A 93 -5.15 -8.23 -5.11
CA GLY A 93 -4.43 -7.11 -5.72
C GLY A 93 -3.48 -7.56 -6.84
N LYS A 94 -3.08 -6.62 -7.69
CA LYS A 94 -2.33 -6.91 -8.91
C LYS A 94 -0.83 -6.66 -8.79
N GLY A 95 -0.40 -5.81 -7.88
CA GLY A 95 1.01 -5.49 -7.76
C GLY A 95 1.29 -4.38 -6.78
N ILE A 96 2.56 -4.13 -6.55
CA ILE A 96 3.03 -3.09 -5.64
C ILE A 96 3.88 -2.08 -6.40
N ILE A 97 3.73 -0.81 -6.04
CA ILE A 97 4.63 0.25 -6.51
C ILE A 97 5.79 0.34 -5.54
N VAL A 98 6.99 0.11 -6.04
CA VAL A 98 8.24 0.14 -5.26
C VAL A 98 9.13 1.24 -5.83
N PRO A 99 9.15 2.44 -5.24
CA PRO A 99 10.07 3.48 -5.69
C PRO A 99 11.52 3.03 -5.52
N ALA A 100 12.32 3.21 -6.56
CA ALA A 100 13.74 2.87 -6.49
C ALA A 100 14.49 3.80 -5.52
N ALA A 101 14.07 5.05 -5.47
CA ALA A 101 14.59 6.05 -4.55
C ALA A 101 13.55 7.16 -4.36
N TRP A 102 13.51 7.73 -3.18
CA TRP A 102 12.75 8.95 -2.94
C TRP A 102 13.61 10.17 -3.29
N GLY A 103 13.02 11.21 -3.82
CA GLY A 103 13.74 12.43 -4.19
C GLY A 103 14.64 12.98 -3.08
N MET A 104 14.20 12.87 -1.83
CA MET A 104 14.99 13.31 -0.70
C MET A 104 16.31 12.55 -0.51
N PHE A 105 16.42 11.35 -1.04
CA PHE A 105 17.62 10.53 -0.94
C PHE A 105 18.59 10.80 -2.10
N THR A 106 18.11 11.29 -3.22
CA THR A 106 18.96 11.55 -4.40
C THR A 106 19.89 12.74 -4.20
N PHE A 107 19.59 13.60 -3.25
CA PHE A 107 20.39 14.77 -2.92
C PHE A 107 21.37 14.54 -1.78
N ARG A 108 21.40 13.34 -1.23
CA ARG A 108 22.28 12.98 -0.11
C ARG A 108 23.36 12.04 -0.57
N LEU A 109 24.57 12.35 -0.14
CA LEU A 109 25.69 11.44 -0.36
C LEU A 109 25.51 10.19 0.50
N PRO A 110 26.07 9.05 0.06
CA PRO A 110 26.09 7.84 0.87
C PRO A 110 26.77 8.10 2.22
N PRO A 111 26.29 7.47 3.28
CA PRO A 111 26.93 7.57 4.57
C PRO A 111 28.33 6.97 4.56
#